data_edf09beb118441e637c5061e13e6b895
#
_entry.id   edf09beb118441e637c5061e13e6b895
#
_cell.length_a   1.000
_cell.length_b   1.000
_cell.length_c   1.000
_cell.angle_alpha   90.00
_cell.angle_beta   90.00
_cell.angle_gamma   90.00
#
_symmetry.space_group_name_H-M   'P 1'
#
loop_
_entity.id
_entity.type
_entity.pdbx_description
1 polymer ?
#
loop_
_entity_poly.entity_id
_entity_poly.type
_entity_poly.pdbx_seq_one_letter_code
_entity_poly.pdbx_strand_id
1 'polypeptide(L)'
;MSIKEEIYKNYYEELTFDDPIDYKGLLLYPVSIRKINKFLQSSSVIRIQKEYIPDKEIIKMSYLKFLMTNIDKEKEEYGESLTFDLLALCFMICMRIEEISIRLFIDEDGKAKLILNDVEIDENEFDYLRKLILYQNLPNYDDELINPDLKNDLEQADKIKNGGEETEDFEHLIANLVIGTGMNIDDVKNLPIRKFYIIGQVMDRKLHYSIYKQASVGGFVEFKQPITHYLKKNIDLLENKVTTVETLKNNLNI
;
A
#
# COMPACT_ATOMS: atom_id res chain seq x y z
N MET A 1 15.48 -8.41 -7.45
CA MET A 1 14.03 -8.59 -7.31
C MET A 1 13.63 -7.84 -6.06
N SER A 2 12.71 -6.90 -6.15
CA SER A 2 12.22 -6.17 -4.98
C SER A 2 11.36 -7.09 -4.10
N ILE A 3 11.19 -6.74 -2.80
CA ILE A 3 10.29 -7.50 -1.91
C ILE A 3 8.87 -7.52 -2.47
N LYS A 4 8.43 -6.44 -3.10
CA LYS A 4 7.14 -6.35 -3.78
C LYS A 4 7.00 -7.40 -4.88
N GLU A 5 7.97 -7.48 -5.79
CA GLU A 5 7.97 -8.49 -6.86
C GLU A 5 7.98 -9.92 -6.31
N GLU A 6 8.74 -10.15 -5.24
CA GLU A 6 8.79 -11.44 -4.56
C GLU A 6 7.43 -11.82 -3.95
N ILE A 7 6.77 -10.90 -3.22
CA ILE A 7 5.45 -11.12 -2.66
C ILE A 7 4.43 -11.43 -3.76
N TYR A 8 4.41 -10.64 -4.85
CA TYR A 8 3.51 -10.87 -5.97
C TYR A 8 3.78 -12.20 -6.69
N LYS A 9 5.03 -12.66 -6.73
CA LYS A 9 5.38 -13.95 -7.33
C LYS A 9 4.96 -15.11 -6.43
N ASN A 10 5.19 -15.00 -5.13
CA ASN A 10 4.96 -16.10 -4.19
C ASN A 10 3.49 -16.28 -3.82
N TYR A 11 2.69 -15.19 -3.83
CA TYR A 11 1.28 -15.16 -3.40
C TYR A 11 0.34 -14.61 -4.48
N TYR A 12 0.65 -14.91 -5.75
CA TYR A 12 -0.13 -14.38 -6.89
C TYR A 12 -1.58 -14.84 -6.85
N GLU A 13 -1.83 -16.11 -6.52
CA GLU A 13 -3.17 -16.68 -6.49
C GLU A 13 -3.97 -16.12 -5.33
N GLU A 14 -3.40 -16.10 -4.13
CA GLU A 14 -4.03 -15.57 -2.92
C GLU A 14 -4.37 -14.09 -3.08
N LEU A 15 -3.46 -13.29 -3.64
CA LEU A 15 -3.70 -11.88 -3.93
C LEU A 15 -4.75 -11.67 -5.03
N THR A 16 -4.87 -12.62 -5.97
CA THR A 16 -5.82 -12.52 -7.08
C THR A 16 -7.22 -12.95 -6.67
N PHE A 17 -7.33 -14.03 -5.87
CA PHE A 17 -8.60 -14.62 -5.47
C PHE A 17 -9.07 -14.20 -4.08
N ASP A 18 -8.28 -13.34 -3.40
CA ASP A 18 -8.54 -12.84 -2.05
C ASP A 18 -8.51 -13.95 -0.99
N ASP A 19 -7.68 -14.97 -1.23
CA ASP A 19 -7.48 -16.07 -0.29
C ASP A 19 -6.57 -15.64 0.87
N PRO A 20 -6.68 -16.33 2.03
CA PRO A 20 -5.75 -16.10 3.13
C PRO A 20 -4.33 -16.50 2.74
N ILE A 21 -3.37 -15.70 3.18
CA ILE A 21 -1.95 -15.99 3.01
C ILE A 21 -1.42 -16.65 4.29
N ASP A 22 -0.82 -17.83 4.17
CA ASP A 22 -0.10 -18.46 5.27
C ASP A 22 1.36 -17.97 5.29
N TYR A 23 1.69 -17.25 6.33
CA TYR A 23 3.07 -16.81 6.60
C TYR A 23 3.58 -17.48 7.88
N LYS A 24 4.37 -18.54 7.76
CA LYS A 24 4.92 -19.30 8.91
C LYS A 24 3.85 -19.83 9.89
N GLY A 25 2.68 -20.19 9.41
CA GLY A 25 1.55 -20.60 10.24
C GLY A 25 0.67 -19.44 10.74
N LEU A 26 1.01 -18.20 10.41
CA LEU A 26 0.17 -17.03 10.65
C LEU A 26 -0.74 -16.82 9.44
N LEU A 27 -2.03 -17.07 9.57
CA LEU A 27 -2.99 -16.86 8.51
C LEU A 27 -3.40 -15.38 8.41
N LEU A 28 -3.03 -14.74 7.31
CA LEU A 28 -3.32 -13.34 7.01
C LEU A 28 -4.50 -13.26 6.03
N TYR A 29 -5.59 -12.70 6.47
CA TYR A 29 -6.80 -12.53 5.68
C TYR A 29 -6.85 -11.13 5.06
N PRO A 30 -7.33 -10.98 3.82
CA PRO A 30 -7.61 -9.68 3.25
C PRO A 30 -8.70 -8.98 4.08
N VAL A 31 -8.48 -7.70 4.36
CA VAL A 31 -9.37 -6.89 5.18
C VAL A 31 -10.53 -6.36 4.32
N SER A 32 -11.76 -6.47 4.81
CA SER A 32 -12.95 -5.97 4.10
C SER A 32 -13.10 -4.46 4.24
N ILE A 33 -13.81 -3.85 3.27
CA ILE A 33 -14.18 -2.43 3.26
C ILE A 33 -14.88 -2.01 4.55
N ARG A 34 -15.70 -2.87 5.14
CA ARG A 34 -16.36 -2.62 6.43
C ARG A 34 -15.39 -2.26 7.56
N LYS A 35 -14.14 -2.74 7.48
CA LYS A 35 -13.08 -2.51 8.49
C LYS A 35 -12.02 -1.52 8.03
N ILE A 36 -12.20 -0.84 6.89
CA ILE A 36 -11.15 0.00 6.27
C ILE A 36 -10.59 1.07 7.23
N ASN A 37 -11.46 1.80 7.92
CA ASN A 37 -11.01 2.88 8.82
C ASN A 37 -10.16 2.34 9.97
N LYS A 38 -10.57 1.21 10.57
CA LYS A 38 -9.79 0.56 11.64
C LYS A 38 -8.45 0.05 11.10
N PHE A 39 -8.44 -0.52 9.89
CA PHE A 39 -7.21 -0.99 9.25
C PHE A 39 -6.28 0.17 8.89
N LEU A 40 -6.78 1.25 8.28
CA LEU A 40 -5.97 2.41 7.94
C LEU A 40 -5.35 3.07 9.16
N GLN A 41 -6.11 3.17 10.25
CA GLN A 41 -5.61 3.69 11.52
C GLN A 41 -4.55 2.76 12.12
N SER A 42 -4.86 1.47 12.28
CA SER A 42 -3.95 0.51 12.90
C SER A 42 -2.69 0.23 12.07
N SER A 43 -2.81 0.19 10.75
CA SER A 43 -1.67 0.00 9.85
C SER A 43 -0.77 1.23 9.70
N SER A 44 -1.16 2.39 10.26
CA SER A 44 -0.33 3.61 10.18
C SER A 44 1.08 3.36 10.73
N VAL A 45 1.22 2.60 11.80
CA VAL A 45 2.50 2.30 12.45
C VAL A 45 3.44 1.45 11.60
N ILE A 46 2.89 0.60 10.71
CA ILE A 46 3.67 -0.22 9.77
C ILE A 46 3.86 0.43 8.39
N ARG A 47 3.27 1.62 8.18
CA ARG A 47 3.42 2.42 6.95
C ARG A 47 4.39 3.59 7.08
N ILE A 48 4.95 3.81 8.27
CA ILE A 48 5.91 4.91 8.49
C ILE A 48 7.10 4.71 7.56
N GLN A 49 7.37 5.69 6.73
CA GLN A 49 8.59 5.71 5.90
C GLN A 49 9.71 6.31 6.73
N LYS A 50 10.35 5.50 7.58
CA LYS A 50 11.42 5.93 8.49
C LYS A 50 12.62 6.56 7.79
N GLU A 51 12.80 6.25 6.51
CA GLU A 51 13.84 6.77 5.62
C GLU A 51 13.71 8.29 5.38
N TYR A 52 12.51 8.86 5.59
CA TYR A 52 12.25 10.31 5.50
C TYR A 52 12.47 11.06 6.83
N ILE A 53 12.73 10.34 7.91
CA ILE A 53 13.08 10.95 9.19
C ILE A 53 14.54 11.43 9.08
N PRO A 54 14.85 12.72 9.32
CA PRO A 54 16.21 13.26 9.13
C PRO A 54 17.15 12.87 10.28
N ASP A 55 17.21 11.57 10.57
CA ASP A 55 18.07 10.97 11.59
C ASP A 55 18.77 9.75 11.00
N LYS A 56 20.12 9.82 10.94
CA LYS A 56 20.95 8.76 10.36
C LYS A 56 20.88 7.44 11.13
N GLU A 57 20.62 7.47 12.41
CA GLU A 57 20.49 6.26 13.23
C GLU A 57 19.15 5.59 12.93
N ILE A 58 18.07 6.36 12.83
CA ILE A 58 16.74 5.84 12.46
C ILE A 58 16.77 5.23 11.04
N ILE A 59 17.41 5.89 10.09
CA ILE A 59 17.51 5.38 8.72
C ILE A 59 18.21 4.01 8.68
N LYS A 60 19.26 3.83 9.47
CA LYS A 60 20.10 2.62 9.46
C LYS A 60 19.50 1.46 10.26
N MET A 61 18.66 1.72 11.25
CA MET A 61 18.10 0.65 12.07
C MET A 61 17.05 -0.15 11.28
N SER A 62 16.82 -1.39 11.69
CA SER A 62 15.74 -2.20 11.15
C SER A 62 14.37 -1.58 11.46
N TYR A 63 13.35 -1.94 10.68
CA TYR A 63 11.99 -1.41 10.91
C TYR A 63 11.44 -1.87 12.27
N LEU A 64 11.68 -3.12 12.64
CA LEU A 64 11.25 -3.66 13.93
C LEU A 64 11.90 -2.90 15.10
N LYS A 65 13.22 -2.65 15.01
CA LYS A 65 13.94 -1.89 16.03
C LYS A 65 13.44 -0.44 16.14
N PHE A 66 13.12 0.19 15.01
CA PHE A 66 12.50 1.52 14.98
C PHE A 66 11.16 1.54 15.73
N LEU A 67 10.28 0.56 15.48
CA LEU A 67 9.01 0.45 16.19
C LEU A 67 9.22 0.24 17.70
N MET A 68 10.13 -0.65 18.09
CA MET A 68 10.44 -0.90 19.50
C MET A 68 10.92 0.37 20.19
N THR A 69 11.81 1.14 19.55
CA THR A 69 12.29 2.41 20.10
C THR A 69 11.15 3.41 20.34
N ASN A 70 10.17 3.48 19.44
CA ASN A 70 9.00 4.35 19.60
C ASN A 70 8.10 3.85 20.74
N ILE A 71 7.85 2.54 20.81
CA ILE A 71 7.06 1.91 21.87
C ILE A 71 7.67 2.18 23.25
N ASP A 72 8.99 2.02 23.39
CA ASP A 72 9.70 2.23 24.64
C ASP A 72 9.63 3.72 25.07
N LYS A 73 9.86 4.66 24.13
CA LYS A 73 9.72 6.10 24.39
C LYS A 73 8.31 6.47 24.85
N GLU A 74 7.26 5.95 24.17
CA GLU A 74 5.87 6.22 24.55
C GLU A 74 5.57 5.68 25.95
N LYS A 75 6.05 4.46 26.28
CA LYS A 75 5.89 3.87 27.62
C LYS A 75 6.61 4.65 28.72
N GLU A 76 7.81 5.16 28.43
CA GLU A 76 8.56 6.00 29.36
C GLU A 76 7.85 7.34 29.61
N GLU A 77 7.26 7.93 28.57
CA GLU A 77 6.64 9.25 28.65
C GLU A 77 5.20 9.21 29.18
N TYR A 78 4.40 8.22 28.76
CA TYR A 78 2.96 8.17 29.03
C TYR A 78 2.52 6.95 29.86
N GLY A 79 3.40 6.00 30.13
CA GLY A 79 3.09 4.74 30.83
C GLY A 79 2.45 3.66 29.95
N GLU A 80 2.00 4.00 28.75
CA GLU A 80 1.39 3.12 27.75
C GLU A 80 1.91 3.47 26.34
N SER A 81 1.68 2.62 25.36
CA SER A 81 2.14 2.85 24.00
C SER A 81 1.01 2.67 22.98
N LEU A 82 0.62 3.78 22.36
CA LEU A 82 -0.32 3.80 21.24
C LEU A 82 0.23 3.02 20.03
N THR A 83 1.53 3.12 19.77
CA THR A 83 2.20 2.37 18.70
C THR A 83 2.05 0.87 18.89
N PHE A 84 2.19 0.37 20.12
CA PHE A 84 1.99 -1.05 20.43
C PHE A 84 0.53 -1.47 20.23
N ASP A 85 -0.42 -0.69 20.71
CA ASP A 85 -1.85 -0.98 20.60
C ASP A 85 -2.31 -1.00 19.14
N LEU A 86 -1.84 -0.05 18.34
CA LEU A 86 -2.13 -0.01 16.90
C LEU A 86 -1.50 -1.19 16.16
N LEU A 87 -0.29 -1.60 16.52
CA LEU A 87 0.37 -2.77 15.94
C LEU A 87 -0.43 -4.04 16.26
N ALA A 88 -0.82 -4.22 17.52
CA ALA A 88 -1.65 -5.34 17.96
C ALA A 88 -2.99 -5.38 17.21
N LEU A 89 -3.68 -4.24 17.14
CA LEU A 89 -4.95 -4.12 16.43
C LEU A 89 -4.81 -4.45 14.94
N CYS A 90 -3.71 -4.02 14.30
CA CYS A 90 -3.44 -4.33 12.90
C CYS A 90 -3.35 -5.85 12.67
N PHE A 91 -2.57 -6.55 13.48
CA PHE A 91 -2.47 -8.00 13.38
C PHE A 91 -3.80 -8.70 13.68
N MET A 92 -4.52 -8.29 14.73
CA MET A 92 -5.84 -8.86 15.06
C MET A 92 -6.83 -8.73 13.90
N ILE A 93 -6.85 -7.58 13.22
CA ILE A 93 -7.72 -7.36 12.06
C ILE A 93 -7.32 -8.27 10.89
N CYS A 94 -6.01 -8.36 10.59
CA CYS A 94 -5.50 -9.15 9.48
C CYS A 94 -5.58 -10.65 9.73
N MET A 95 -5.43 -11.11 10.97
CA MET A 95 -5.53 -12.52 11.35
C MET A 95 -6.96 -12.95 11.70
N ARG A 96 -7.89 -12.00 11.83
CA ARG A 96 -9.30 -12.21 12.24
C ARG A 96 -9.43 -12.91 13.59
N ILE A 97 -8.60 -12.52 14.55
CA ILE A 97 -8.60 -13.03 15.92
C ILE A 97 -9.01 -11.94 16.90
N GLU A 98 -9.54 -12.32 18.06
CA GLU A 98 -9.98 -11.41 19.11
C GLU A 98 -8.90 -11.15 20.16
N GLU A 99 -7.99 -12.08 20.33
CA GLU A 99 -6.87 -11.98 21.25
C GLU A 99 -5.55 -12.28 20.52
N ILE A 100 -4.49 -11.60 20.90
CA ILE A 100 -3.17 -11.74 20.30
C ILE A 100 -2.09 -11.70 21.36
N SER A 101 -1.11 -12.59 21.24
CA SER A 101 0.09 -12.56 22.07
C SER A 101 1.24 -11.91 21.29
N ILE A 102 1.73 -10.78 21.78
CA ILE A 102 2.86 -10.05 21.18
C ILE A 102 3.93 -9.86 22.25
N ARG A 103 5.15 -10.33 21.96
CA ARG A 103 6.34 -10.06 22.77
C ARG A 103 7.43 -9.48 21.88
N LEU A 104 7.98 -8.35 22.29
CA LEU A 104 9.08 -7.65 21.63
C LEU A 104 10.29 -7.68 22.55
N PHE A 105 11.45 -8.05 22.04
CA PHE A 105 12.68 -8.09 22.82
C PHE A 105 13.91 -7.92 21.92
N ILE A 106 15.03 -7.58 22.54
CA ILE A 106 16.34 -7.57 21.89
C ILE A 106 17.05 -8.85 22.31
N ASP A 107 17.56 -9.61 21.37
CA ASP A 107 18.33 -10.82 21.62
C ASP A 107 19.77 -10.52 22.10
N GLU A 108 20.54 -11.57 22.41
CA GLU A 108 21.90 -11.46 22.90
C GLU A 108 22.86 -10.81 21.89
N ASP A 109 22.53 -10.89 20.59
CA ASP A 109 23.29 -10.27 19.49
C ASP A 109 22.87 -8.80 19.23
N GLY A 110 21.94 -8.27 20.01
CA GLY A 110 21.43 -6.89 19.87
C GLY A 110 20.42 -6.71 18.73
N LYS A 111 19.85 -7.80 18.20
CA LYS A 111 18.84 -7.78 17.15
C LYS A 111 17.44 -7.78 17.74
N ALA A 112 16.55 -7.01 17.13
CA ALA A 112 15.15 -6.98 17.52
C ALA A 112 14.43 -8.26 17.08
N LYS A 113 13.59 -8.78 17.95
CA LYS A 113 12.75 -9.96 17.73
C LYS A 113 11.32 -9.68 18.12
N LEU A 114 10.40 -10.26 17.36
CA LEU A 114 8.97 -10.28 17.64
C LEU A 114 8.54 -11.73 17.80
N ILE A 115 7.82 -12.04 18.89
CA ILE A 115 7.06 -13.28 18.99
C ILE A 115 5.59 -12.93 18.84
N LEU A 116 4.95 -13.48 17.81
CA LEU A 116 3.56 -13.28 17.46
C LEU A 116 2.83 -14.63 17.49
N ASN A 117 1.95 -14.84 18.50
CA ASN A 117 1.26 -16.11 18.70
C ASN A 117 2.22 -17.33 18.62
N ASP A 118 3.30 -17.27 19.41
CA ASP A 118 4.36 -18.28 19.48
C ASP A 118 5.25 -18.44 18.23
N VAL A 119 5.02 -17.65 17.17
CA VAL A 119 5.88 -17.60 15.98
C VAL A 119 6.96 -16.53 16.18
N GLU A 120 8.22 -16.95 16.16
CA GLU A 120 9.36 -16.02 16.20
C GLU A 120 9.62 -15.42 14.82
N ILE A 121 9.79 -14.10 14.79
CA ILE A 121 9.96 -13.27 13.60
C ILE A 121 11.16 -12.35 13.84
N ASP A 122 12.16 -12.45 12.98
CA ASP A 122 13.33 -11.57 13.02
C ASP A 122 13.09 -10.23 12.29
N GLU A 123 14.09 -9.36 12.28
CA GLU A 123 14.01 -8.02 11.69
C GLU A 123 13.66 -8.02 10.21
N ASN A 124 14.24 -8.94 9.43
CA ASN A 124 14.01 -9.04 7.98
C ASN A 124 12.64 -9.67 7.71
N GLU A 125 12.29 -10.69 8.47
CA GLU A 125 10.99 -11.36 8.42
C GLU A 125 9.87 -10.41 8.80
N PHE A 126 10.11 -9.50 9.75
CA PHE A 126 9.14 -8.47 10.11
C PHE A 126 8.93 -7.46 8.98
N ASP A 127 10.01 -7.01 8.32
CA ASP A 127 9.86 -6.10 7.17
C ASP A 127 9.11 -6.77 6.01
N TYR A 128 9.35 -8.06 5.79
CA TYR A 128 8.60 -8.84 4.82
C TYR A 128 7.13 -9.00 5.20
N LEU A 129 6.82 -9.39 6.45
CA LEU A 129 5.46 -9.54 6.96
C LEU A 129 4.67 -8.23 6.89
N ARG A 130 5.29 -7.12 7.30
CA ARG A 130 4.74 -5.78 7.21
C ARG A 130 4.31 -5.45 5.77
N LYS A 131 5.22 -5.65 4.82
CA LYS A 131 4.98 -5.40 3.39
C LYS A 131 3.93 -6.35 2.82
N LEU A 132 3.93 -7.61 3.24
CA LEU A 132 2.92 -8.58 2.84
C LEU A 132 1.50 -8.13 3.24
N ILE A 133 1.31 -7.70 4.49
CA ILE A 133 0.05 -7.13 4.98
C ILE A 133 -0.37 -5.91 4.15
N LEU A 134 0.57 -5.01 3.87
CA LEU A 134 0.28 -3.78 3.14
C LEU A 134 -0.07 -4.07 1.68
N TYR A 135 0.67 -4.91 0.98
CA TYR A 135 0.38 -5.25 -0.42
C TYR A 135 -0.87 -6.13 -0.58
N GLN A 136 -1.19 -6.96 0.42
CA GLN A 136 -2.45 -7.71 0.41
C GLN A 136 -3.67 -6.78 0.47
N ASN A 137 -3.56 -5.62 1.13
CA ASN A 137 -4.70 -4.74 1.37
C ASN A 137 -4.67 -3.43 0.57
N LEU A 138 -3.50 -2.88 0.30
CA LEU A 138 -3.33 -1.57 -0.35
C LEU A 138 -2.62 -1.74 -1.71
N PRO A 139 -3.35 -1.85 -2.82
CA PRO A 139 -2.77 -2.15 -4.14
C PRO A 139 -1.83 -1.05 -4.66
N ASN A 140 -2.03 0.18 -4.19
CA ASN A 140 -1.23 1.34 -4.57
C ASN A 140 -0.12 1.68 -3.57
N TYR A 141 0.06 0.84 -2.52
CA TYR A 141 1.13 1.06 -1.56
C TYR A 141 2.48 0.90 -2.25
N ASP A 142 3.31 1.91 -2.07
CA ASP A 142 4.69 1.93 -2.57
C ASP A 142 5.60 2.47 -1.47
N ASP A 143 6.60 1.68 -1.11
CA ASP A 143 7.66 2.03 -0.17
C ASP A 143 9.05 1.94 -0.84
N GLU A 144 9.10 1.87 -2.16
CA GLU A 144 10.37 1.97 -2.87
C GLU A 144 10.96 3.37 -2.66
N LEU A 145 12.24 3.41 -2.30
CA LEU A 145 12.98 4.63 -1.99
C LEU A 145 13.00 5.57 -3.21
N ILE A 146 12.03 6.46 -3.26
CA ILE A 146 12.10 7.64 -4.13
C ILE A 146 12.74 8.75 -3.29
N ASN A 147 13.70 9.48 -3.86
CA ASN A 147 14.26 10.66 -3.23
C ASN A 147 13.12 11.57 -2.72
N PRO A 148 13.10 11.97 -1.43
CA PRO A 148 12.01 12.77 -0.84
C PRO A 148 11.70 14.03 -1.65
N ASP A 149 12.71 14.72 -2.16
CA ASP A 149 12.53 15.93 -2.97
C ASP A 149 11.81 15.62 -4.27
N LEU A 150 12.20 14.51 -4.93
CA LEU A 150 11.56 14.07 -6.17
C LEU A 150 10.11 13.63 -5.93
N LYS A 151 9.81 13.01 -4.79
CA LYS A 151 8.45 12.61 -4.43
C LYS A 151 7.55 13.82 -4.24
N ASN A 152 8.01 14.83 -3.49
CA ASN A 152 7.27 16.07 -3.31
C ASN A 152 7.00 16.79 -4.63
N ASP A 153 7.98 16.83 -5.53
CA ASP A 153 7.82 17.43 -6.87
C ASP A 153 6.81 16.65 -7.71
N LEU A 154 6.81 15.31 -7.63
CA LEU A 154 5.85 14.46 -8.33
C LEU A 154 4.43 14.62 -7.76
N GLU A 155 4.28 14.65 -6.43
CA GLU A 155 2.98 14.89 -5.78
C GLU A 155 2.43 16.29 -6.11
N GLN A 156 3.28 17.31 -6.17
CA GLN A 156 2.87 18.65 -6.60
C GLN A 156 2.48 18.68 -8.09
N ALA A 157 3.24 18.01 -8.94
CA ALA A 157 2.93 17.91 -10.35
C ALA A 157 1.60 17.17 -10.61
N ASP A 158 1.33 16.10 -9.85
CA ASP A 158 0.07 15.37 -9.93
C ASP A 158 -1.10 16.21 -9.40
N LYS A 159 -0.93 16.97 -8.30
CA LYS A 159 -1.95 17.91 -7.81
C LYS A 159 -2.27 19.00 -8.84
N ILE A 160 -1.26 19.56 -9.49
CA ILE A 160 -1.45 20.58 -10.55
C ILE A 160 -2.17 19.96 -11.75
N LYS A 161 -1.80 18.74 -12.14
CA LYS A 161 -2.39 18.02 -13.28
C LYS A 161 -3.84 17.62 -13.04
N ASN A 162 -4.18 17.28 -11.82
CA ASN A 162 -5.51 16.81 -11.44
C ASN A 162 -6.44 17.93 -10.91
N GLY A 163 -6.01 19.19 -10.98
CA GLY A 163 -6.88 20.34 -10.70
C GLY A 163 -7.15 20.64 -9.23
N GLY A 164 -6.30 20.14 -8.31
CA GLY A 164 -6.48 20.29 -6.86
C GLY A 164 -7.55 19.31 -6.35
N GLU A 165 -7.12 18.20 -5.80
CA GLU A 165 -8.01 17.15 -5.31
C GLU A 165 -8.88 17.67 -4.17
N GLU A 166 -10.20 17.74 -4.40
CA GLU A 166 -11.14 17.48 -3.34
C GLU A 166 -10.94 16.01 -2.94
N THR A 167 -10.71 15.75 -1.66
CA THR A 167 -10.60 14.38 -1.12
C THR A 167 -11.87 13.62 -1.49
N GLU A 168 -11.74 12.58 -2.30
CA GLU A 168 -12.88 11.74 -2.68
C GLU A 168 -13.58 11.25 -1.40
N ASP A 169 -14.87 11.58 -1.27
CA ASP A 169 -15.67 11.08 -0.18
C ASP A 169 -15.82 9.57 -0.33
N PHE A 170 -15.42 8.84 0.72
CA PHE A 170 -15.47 7.39 0.72
C PHE A 170 -16.88 6.84 0.49
N GLU A 171 -17.92 7.56 0.93
CA GLU A 171 -19.31 7.22 0.68
C GLU A 171 -19.64 7.31 -0.82
N HIS A 172 -19.14 8.33 -1.51
CA HIS A 172 -19.27 8.46 -2.96
C HIS A 172 -18.54 7.36 -3.72
N LEU A 173 -17.36 6.92 -3.26
CA LEU A 173 -16.67 5.78 -3.86
C LEU A 173 -17.48 4.48 -3.76
N ILE A 174 -18.09 4.21 -2.61
CA ILE A 174 -19.01 3.07 -2.43
C ILE A 174 -20.20 3.17 -3.37
N ALA A 175 -20.85 4.35 -3.42
CA ALA A 175 -22.00 4.59 -4.29
C ALA A 175 -21.63 4.40 -5.77
N ASN A 176 -20.47 4.88 -6.19
CA ASN A 176 -19.96 4.72 -7.55
C ASN A 176 -19.78 3.23 -7.92
N LEU A 177 -19.21 2.43 -7.01
CA LEU A 177 -19.08 0.98 -7.23
C LEU A 177 -20.45 0.29 -7.36
N VAL A 178 -21.38 0.60 -6.47
CA VAL A 178 -22.75 0.05 -6.52
C VAL A 178 -23.41 0.37 -7.87
N ILE A 179 -23.38 1.62 -8.30
CA ILE A 179 -23.98 2.06 -9.57
C ILE A 179 -23.26 1.44 -10.78
N GLY A 180 -21.94 1.47 -10.76
CA GLY A 180 -21.15 1.06 -11.94
C GLY A 180 -21.05 -0.45 -12.13
N THR A 181 -21.18 -1.25 -11.06
CA THR A 181 -21.10 -2.72 -11.12
C THR A 181 -22.44 -3.41 -11.04
N GLY A 182 -23.46 -2.74 -10.50
CA GLY A 182 -24.74 -3.36 -10.15
C GLY A 182 -24.70 -4.25 -8.91
N MET A 183 -23.60 -4.26 -8.15
CA MET A 183 -23.49 -4.97 -6.88
C MET A 183 -24.40 -4.32 -5.84
N ASN A 184 -24.94 -5.11 -4.90
CA ASN A 184 -25.63 -4.51 -3.77
C ASN A 184 -24.61 -3.93 -2.76
N ILE A 185 -25.08 -3.03 -1.90
CA ILE A 185 -24.21 -2.32 -0.96
C ILE A 185 -23.56 -3.25 0.07
N ASP A 186 -24.21 -4.36 0.42
CA ASP A 186 -23.66 -5.31 1.38
C ASP A 186 -22.55 -6.15 0.75
N ASP A 187 -22.65 -6.47 -0.54
CA ASP A 187 -21.56 -7.11 -1.26
C ASP A 187 -20.34 -6.18 -1.34
N VAL A 188 -20.55 -4.90 -1.66
CA VAL A 188 -19.46 -3.90 -1.70
C VAL A 188 -18.78 -3.76 -0.33
N LYS A 189 -19.55 -3.69 0.77
CA LYS A 189 -18.99 -3.61 2.13
C LYS A 189 -18.13 -4.82 2.51
N ASN A 190 -18.44 -5.98 1.95
CA ASN A 190 -17.72 -7.22 2.22
C ASN A 190 -16.53 -7.46 1.28
N LEU A 191 -16.39 -6.67 0.21
CA LEU A 191 -15.19 -6.74 -0.64
C LEU A 191 -13.92 -6.50 0.18
N PRO A 192 -12.84 -7.21 -0.12
CA PRO A 192 -11.50 -6.85 0.33
C PRO A 192 -11.15 -5.43 -0.12
N ILE A 193 -10.45 -4.67 0.72
CA ILE A 193 -9.99 -3.30 0.41
C ILE A 193 -9.26 -3.27 -0.93
N ARG A 194 -8.32 -4.19 -1.14
CA ARG A 194 -7.58 -4.32 -2.39
C ARG A 194 -8.49 -4.47 -3.61
N LYS A 195 -9.47 -5.37 -3.53
CA LYS A 195 -10.41 -5.64 -4.63
C LYS A 195 -11.29 -4.44 -4.93
N PHE A 196 -11.76 -3.76 -3.90
CA PHE A 196 -12.54 -2.53 -4.01
C PHE A 196 -11.81 -1.47 -4.86
N TYR A 197 -10.55 -1.18 -4.52
CA TYR A 197 -9.74 -0.21 -5.29
C TYR A 197 -9.44 -0.67 -6.71
N ILE A 198 -9.14 -1.97 -6.91
CA ILE A 198 -8.89 -2.50 -8.25
C ILE A 198 -10.13 -2.39 -9.15
N ILE A 199 -11.31 -2.73 -8.62
CA ILE A 199 -12.57 -2.62 -9.39
C ILE A 199 -12.82 -1.14 -9.75
N GLY A 200 -12.70 -0.21 -8.77
CA GLY A 200 -12.83 1.22 -9.01
C GLY A 200 -11.91 1.72 -10.12
N GLN A 201 -10.63 1.37 -10.06
CA GLN A 201 -9.65 1.73 -11.09
C GLN A 201 -9.97 1.14 -12.48
N VAL A 202 -10.48 -0.09 -12.54
CA VAL A 202 -10.89 -0.70 -13.82
C VAL A 202 -12.12 0.00 -14.38
N MET A 203 -13.08 0.35 -13.54
CA MET A 203 -14.27 1.10 -13.95
C MET A 203 -13.91 2.46 -14.52
N ASP A 204 -13.06 3.22 -13.83
CA ASP A 204 -12.58 4.53 -14.29
C ASP A 204 -11.86 4.42 -15.65
N ARG A 205 -10.93 3.48 -15.78
CA ARG A 205 -10.25 3.23 -17.05
C ARG A 205 -11.22 2.83 -18.17
N LYS A 206 -12.25 2.04 -17.86
CA LYS A 206 -13.27 1.65 -18.84
C LYS A 206 -14.09 2.84 -19.31
N LEU A 207 -14.45 3.74 -18.39
CA LEU A 207 -15.15 4.97 -18.70
C LEU A 207 -14.32 5.88 -19.62
N HIS A 208 -13.07 6.16 -19.24
CA HIS A 208 -12.16 6.97 -20.05
C HIS A 208 -11.92 6.35 -21.43
N TYR A 209 -11.69 5.04 -21.50
CA TYR A 209 -11.54 4.34 -22.78
C TYR A 209 -12.77 4.52 -23.67
N SER A 210 -13.97 4.42 -23.12
CA SER A 210 -15.22 4.57 -23.87
C SER A 210 -15.39 6.00 -24.39
N ILE A 211 -15.10 7.01 -23.57
CA ILE A 211 -15.15 8.43 -23.97
C ILE A 211 -14.15 8.70 -25.09
N TYR A 212 -12.89 8.27 -24.95
CA TYR A 212 -11.86 8.49 -25.96
C TYR A 212 -12.17 7.77 -27.27
N LYS A 213 -12.72 6.54 -27.20
CA LYS A 213 -13.15 5.82 -28.39
C LYS A 213 -14.27 6.54 -29.11
N GLN A 214 -15.27 7.04 -28.41
CA GLN A 214 -16.36 7.83 -29.00
C GLN A 214 -15.83 9.11 -29.65
N ALA A 215 -14.95 9.85 -28.97
CA ALA A 215 -14.34 11.06 -29.52
C ALA A 215 -13.51 10.78 -30.78
N SER A 216 -12.77 9.68 -30.80
CA SER A 216 -11.98 9.24 -31.98
C SER A 216 -12.87 8.88 -33.17
N VAL A 217 -13.97 8.15 -32.94
CA VAL A 217 -14.91 7.74 -34.01
C VAL A 217 -15.70 8.95 -34.54
N GLY A 218 -16.01 9.92 -33.65
CA GLY A 218 -16.72 11.15 -34.05
C GLY A 218 -15.88 12.10 -34.91
N GLY A 219 -14.59 11.85 -35.09
CA GLY A 219 -13.69 12.68 -35.90
C GLY A 219 -13.37 14.05 -35.32
N PHE A 220 -13.79 14.34 -34.07
CA PHE A 220 -13.58 15.62 -33.41
C PHE A 220 -12.20 15.75 -32.74
N VAL A 221 -11.53 14.64 -32.46
CA VAL A 221 -10.25 14.61 -31.77
C VAL A 221 -9.34 13.58 -32.41
N GLU A 222 -8.13 14.01 -32.77
CA GLU A 222 -7.05 13.12 -33.22
C GLU A 222 -6.08 12.91 -32.06
N PHE A 223 -5.93 11.64 -31.65
CA PHE A 223 -5.03 11.28 -30.56
C PHE A 223 -3.61 11.05 -31.09
N LYS A 224 -2.62 11.72 -30.50
CA LYS A 224 -1.19 11.56 -30.87
C LYS A 224 -0.66 10.13 -30.60
N GLN A 225 -1.31 9.39 -29.70
CA GLN A 225 -0.95 8.02 -29.37
C GLN A 225 -2.19 7.12 -29.43
N PRO A 226 -2.03 5.82 -29.72
CA PRO A 226 -3.14 4.87 -29.69
C PRO A 226 -3.83 4.84 -28.34
N ILE A 227 -5.17 4.81 -28.33
CA ILE A 227 -5.96 4.71 -27.10
C ILE A 227 -5.71 3.32 -26.49
N THR A 228 -5.10 3.28 -25.31
CA THR A 228 -4.79 2.05 -24.60
C THR A 228 -6.07 1.37 -24.12
N HIS A 229 -6.20 0.07 -24.34
CA HIS A 229 -7.37 -0.70 -23.91
C HIS A 229 -7.41 -0.78 -22.37
N TYR A 230 -8.57 -0.58 -21.76
CA TYR A 230 -8.77 -0.48 -20.31
C TYR A 230 -8.34 -1.72 -19.49
N LEU A 231 -8.28 -2.91 -20.13
CA LEU A 231 -7.77 -4.12 -19.48
C LEU A 231 -6.24 -4.20 -19.43
N LYS A 232 -5.54 -3.37 -20.22
CA LYS A 232 -4.10 -3.29 -20.11
C LYS A 232 -3.78 -2.45 -18.88
N LYS A 233 -3.00 -3.01 -17.95
CA LYS A 233 -2.33 -2.18 -16.93
C LYS A 233 -1.54 -1.13 -17.70
N ASN A 234 -1.78 0.15 -17.44
CA ASN A 234 -0.79 1.14 -17.84
C ASN A 234 0.49 0.70 -17.14
N ILE A 235 1.48 0.32 -17.93
CA ILE A 235 2.86 0.25 -17.45
C ILE A 235 3.09 1.64 -16.89
N ASP A 236 3.40 1.72 -15.62
CA ASP A 236 3.46 2.95 -14.85
C ASP A 236 4.16 4.03 -15.67
N LEU A 237 3.51 5.16 -15.87
CA LEU A 237 4.13 6.33 -16.47
C LEU A 237 5.38 6.78 -15.67
N LEU A 238 5.53 6.30 -14.43
CA LEU A 238 6.69 6.47 -13.57
C LEU A 238 7.86 5.56 -13.97
N GLU A 239 7.63 4.29 -14.35
CA GLU A 239 8.69 3.42 -14.88
C GLU A 239 9.28 3.97 -16.19
N ASN A 240 8.47 4.65 -17.01
CA ASN A 240 8.95 5.35 -18.19
C ASN A 240 9.49 6.77 -17.91
N LYS A 241 9.32 7.31 -16.69
CA LYS A 241 9.83 8.63 -16.27
C LYS A 241 11.12 8.57 -15.47
N VAL A 242 11.59 7.41 -15.07
CA VAL A 242 12.95 7.23 -14.56
C VAL A 242 13.89 7.29 -15.76
N THR A 243 14.05 8.46 -16.28
CA THR A 243 15.13 8.79 -17.21
C THR A 243 16.42 8.68 -16.42
N THR A 244 17.28 7.73 -16.75
CA THR A 244 18.63 7.69 -16.16
C THR A 244 19.30 9.05 -16.46
N VAL A 245 20.19 9.49 -15.57
CA VAL A 245 21.01 10.71 -15.76
C VAL A 245 21.66 10.73 -17.14
N GLU A 246 22.02 9.57 -17.69
CA GLU A 246 22.54 9.39 -19.05
C GLU A 246 21.53 9.74 -20.15
N THR A 247 20.27 9.33 -20.00
CA THR A 247 19.21 9.64 -20.98
C THR A 247 18.85 11.12 -20.94
N LEU A 248 18.90 11.77 -19.76
CA LEU A 248 18.73 13.22 -19.61
C LEU A 248 19.87 13.98 -20.27
N LYS A 249 21.13 13.54 -20.10
CA LYS A 249 22.28 14.15 -20.77
C LYS A 249 22.20 14.04 -22.28
N ASN A 250 21.77 12.90 -22.82
CA ASN A 250 21.61 12.67 -24.25
C ASN A 250 20.47 13.52 -24.87
N ASN A 251 19.40 13.78 -24.09
CA ASN A 251 18.28 14.62 -24.57
C ASN A 251 18.55 16.13 -24.45
N LEU A 252 19.49 16.53 -23.61
CA LEU A 252 19.85 17.96 -23.42
C LEU A 252 21.07 18.38 -24.24
N ASN A 253 21.66 17.48 -25.05
CA ASN A 253 22.88 17.77 -25.86
C ASN A 253 24.03 18.41 -25.06
N ILE A 254 24.23 17.97 -23.78
CA ILE A 254 25.32 18.42 -22.90
C ILE A 254 26.35 17.32 -22.75
#